data_4d2979ada04270786318a4fd35c3d623
#
_entry.id   4d2979ada04270786318a4fd35c3d623
#
_cell.length_a   1.000
_cell.length_b   1.000
_cell.length_c   1.000
_cell.angle_alpha   90.00
_cell.angle_beta   90.00
_cell.angle_gamma   90.00
#
_symmetry.space_group_name_H-M   'P 1'
#
loop_
_entity.id
_entity.type
_entity.pdbx_description
1 polymer ?
#
loop_
_entity_poly.entity_id
_entity_poly.type
_entity_poly.pdbx_seq_one_letter_code
_entity_poly.pdbx_strand_id
1 'polypeptide(L)'
;MDNKKKLELIKRNTVEIIGEEDLKNLLNSKKEPVCYLGTAPTGMPHVGYFVWGLKVADLLKAGFRVKILLADLHAALDNTPWEVLDWRYKFYSKLIPLMISAMGADTKKLEFVKGSDFQLEKEYILDLFKLSSVVPFNDCHRAASEVVKLGNTPKLSGYIYPLMQALDEEYLKVDMQLGGTDQRKIFVLARERLPQIGYKKRIELMSPLIPGLIGEKMSASVENSKISLLDDVKGVKKKVNSADFVEGNPKNGIMAFLENIIFVLKGDSKEKLIIERPDKFGGNLEFRDYVSLEKAVKEKKVHPLDVKNSVAKEISLLLKGIESNRKSLEVLEKKAYPK
;
A
#
# COMPACT_ATOMS: atom_id res chain seq x y z
N MET A 1 8.39 18.20 15.38
CA MET A 1 8.04 16.93 16.07
C MET A 1 9.33 16.35 16.65
N ASP A 2 9.30 15.90 17.91
CA ASP A 2 10.45 15.22 18.53
C ASP A 2 10.59 13.77 17.99
N ASN A 3 11.77 13.15 18.19
CA ASN A 3 12.08 11.84 17.62
C ASN A 3 11.24 10.70 18.22
N LYS A 4 10.76 10.86 19.48
CA LYS A 4 9.85 9.87 20.10
C LYS A 4 8.52 9.85 19.37
N LYS A 5 7.91 11.00 19.12
CA LYS A 5 6.66 11.12 18.37
C LYS A 5 6.81 10.68 16.92
N LYS A 6 7.97 10.96 16.28
CA LYS A 6 8.24 10.44 14.93
C LYS A 6 8.26 8.91 14.93
N LEU A 7 8.94 8.28 15.90
CA LEU A 7 9.03 6.84 16.00
C LEU A 7 7.65 6.20 16.27
N GLU A 8 6.83 6.78 17.17
CA GLU A 8 5.45 6.35 17.43
C GLU A 8 4.61 6.38 16.14
N LEU A 9 4.73 7.46 15.36
CA LEU A 9 4.02 7.63 14.09
C LEU A 9 4.46 6.60 13.04
N ILE A 10 5.77 6.31 12.96
CA ILE A 10 6.31 5.29 12.05
C ILE A 10 5.86 3.90 12.46
N LYS A 11 5.80 3.62 13.76
CA LYS A 11 5.43 2.29 14.30
C LYS A 11 3.93 1.99 14.22
N ARG A 12 3.05 3.00 14.21
CA ARG A 12 1.61 2.73 14.12
C ARG A 12 1.29 2.04 12.79
N ASN A 13 0.39 1.05 12.79
CA ASN A 13 0.08 0.24 11.62
C ASN A 13 1.32 -0.29 10.89
N THR A 14 2.30 -0.72 11.65
CA THR A 14 3.51 -1.41 11.18
C THR A 14 3.55 -2.80 11.80
N VAL A 15 3.73 -3.82 10.98
CA VAL A 15 3.79 -5.22 11.42
C VAL A 15 5.20 -5.57 11.87
N GLU A 16 6.21 -5.14 11.12
CA GLU A 16 7.61 -5.44 11.40
C GLU A 16 8.52 -4.31 10.90
N ILE A 17 9.59 -4.06 11.63
CA ILE A 17 10.70 -3.19 11.24
C ILE A 17 11.99 -4.01 11.35
N ILE A 18 12.65 -4.29 10.23
CA ILE A 18 13.98 -4.88 10.25
C ILE A 18 15.00 -3.74 10.27
N GLY A 19 15.84 -3.68 11.33
CA GLY A 19 16.74 -2.56 11.57
C GLY A 19 16.11 -1.44 12.42
N GLU A 20 15.32 -1.79 13.44
CA GLU A 20 14.68 -0.78 14.31
C GLU A 20 15.70 0.11 15.03
N GLU A 21 16.83 -0.42 15.43
CA GLU A 21 17.90 0.39 16.06
C GLU A 21 18.54 1.34 15.05
N ASP A 22 18.72 0.88 13.80
CA ASP A 22 19.19 1.74 12.71
C ASP A 22 18.19 2.87 12.43
N LEU A 23 16.89 2.62 12.56
CA LEU A 23 15.85 3.65 12.43
C LEU A 23 15.98 4.73 13.51
N LYS A 24 16.21 4.34 14.77
CA LYS A 24 16.42 5.32 15.86
C LYS A 24 17.65 6.17 15.61
N ASN A 25 18.76 5.54 15.18
CA ASN A 25 20.00 6.23 14.84
C ASN A 25 19.79 7.17 13.64
N LEU A 26 19.05 6.74 12.62
CA LEU A 26 18.72 7.56 11.46
C LEU A 26 17.93 8.82 11.85
N LEU A 27 16.91 8.69 12.72
CA LEU A 27 16.11 9.81 13.20
C LEU A 27 16.92 10.82 14.02
N ASN A 28 18.00 10.38 14.68
CA ASN A 28 18.89 11.25 15.45
C ASN A 28 19.94 11.95 14.57
N SER A 29 20.41 11.30 13.51
CA SER A 29 21.55 11.75 12.70
C SER A 29 21.13 12.48 11.42
N LYS A 30 19.96 12.22 10.85
CA LYS A 30 19.54 12.75 9.55
C LYS A 30 18.26 13.57 9.66
N LYS A 31 18.33 14.84 9.26
CA LYS A 31 17.19 15.78 9.30
C LYS A 31 16.05 15.39 8.35
N GLU A 32 16.38 14.91 7.17
CA GLU A 32 15.44 14.49 6.12
C GLU A 32 15.81 13.09 5.63
N PRO A 33 15.42 12.03 6.35
CA PRO A 33 15.58 10.66 5.86
C PRO A 33 14.79 10.44 4.59
N VAL A 34 15.23 9.49 3.77
CA VAL A 34 14.56 9.13 2.51
C VAL A 34 14.02 7.71 2.61
N CYS A 35 12.73 7.56 2.35
CA CYS A 35 12.07 6.26 2.22
C CYS A 35 11.56 6.07 0.80
N TYR A 36 11.55 4.85 0.28
CA TYR A 36 10.80 4.57 -0.92
C TYR A 36 9.77 3.45 -0.72
N LEU A 37 8.74 3.51 -1.54
CA LEU A 37 7.75 2.45 -1.76
C LEU A 37 7.72 2.15 -3.25
N GLY A 38 7.91 0.88 -3.62
CA GLY A 38 7.68 0.42 -4.98
C GLY A 38 6.23 -0.04 -5.17
N THR A 39 5.62 0.35 -6.28
CA THR A 39 4.34 -0.20 -6.74
C THR A 39 4.39 -0.48 -8.22
N ALA A 40 4.19 -1.74 -8.60
CA ALA A 40 4.08 -2.13 -10.00
C ALA A 40 2.65 -1.82 -10.50
N PRO A 41 2.48 -1.02 -11.57
CA PRO A 41 1.16 -0.62 -12.06
C PRO A 41 0.48 -1.74 -12.87
N THR A 42 0.24 -2.90 -12.22
CA THR A 42 -0.32 -4.11 -12.86
C THR A 42 -1.85 -4.07 -13.00
N GLY A 43 -2.55 -3.44 -12.07
CA GLY A 43 -4.02 -3.41 -12.05
C GLY A 43 -4.59 -2.07 -11.61
N MET A 44 -5.91 -1.92 -11.64
CA MET A 44 -6.58 -0.70 -11.16
C MET A 44 -6.32 -0.46 -9.67
N PRO A 45 -5.85 0.74 -9.27
CA PRO A 45 -5.74 1.12 -7.87
C PRO A 45 -7.09 1.04 -7.16
N HIS A 46 -7.07 0.51 -5.96
CA HIS A 46 -8.26 0.26 -5.15
C HIS A 46 -8.08 0.73 -3.71
N VAL A 47 -9.14 0.75 -2.91
CA VAL A 47 -9.12 1.26 -1.53
C VAL A 47 -8.11 0.57 -0.61
N GLY A 48 -7.65 -0.63 -0.93
CA GLY A 48 -6.53 -1.26 -0.22
C GLY A 48 -5.22 -0.46 -0.27
N TYR A 49 -5.07 0.42 -1.26
CA TYR A 49 -3.92 1.32 -1.37
C TYR A 49 -3.88 2.37 -0.25
N PHE A 50 -5.01 2.65 0.40
CA PHE A 50 -5.03 3.54 1.57
C PHE A 50 -4.15 3.02 2.73
N VAL A 51 -3.91 1.71 2.84
CA VAL A 51 -3.05 1.15 3.91
C VAL A 51 -1.63 1.69 3.82
N TRP A 52 -0.98 1.48 2.69
CA TRP A 52 0.37 2.01 2.49
C TRP A 52 0.37 3.52 2.25
N GLY A 53 -0.71 4.06 1.67
CA GLY A 53 -0.89 5.51 1.51
C GLY A 53 -0.92 6.24 2.85
N LEU A 54 -1.58 5.68 3.86
CA LEU A 54 -1.58 6.21 5.23
C LEU A 54 -0.18 6.12 5.84
N LYS A 55 0.56 5.03 5.61
CA LYS A 55 1.94 4.91 6.07
C LYS A 55 2.86 5.95 5.40
N VAL A 56 2.68 6.20 4.10
CA VAL A 56 3.38 7.28 3.39
C VAL A 56 3.03 8.65 4.02
N ALA A 57 1.75 8.90 4.33
CA ALA A 57 1.33 10.11 5.03
C ALA A 57 2.01 10.26 6.39
N ASP A 58 2.16 9.18 7.15
CA ASP A 58 2.86 9.15 8.44
C ASP A 58 4.35 9.47 8.29
N LEU A 59 5.00 8.90 7.29
CA LEU A 59 6.42 9.17 6.99
C LEU A 59 6.63 10.64 6.59
N LEU A 60 5.76 11.20 5.75
CA LEU A 60 5.80 12.61 5.39
C LEU A 60 5.63 13.52 6.63
N LYS A 61 4.67 13.21 7.51
CA LYS A 61 4.46 13.90 8.79
C LYS A 61 5.68 13.76 9.72
N ALA A 62 6.37 12.61 9.70
CA ALA A 62 7.59 12.37 10.46
C ALA A 62 8.82 13.09 9.89
N GLY A 63 8.70 13.75 8.73
CA GLY A 63 9.74 14.55 8.10
C GLY A 63 10.57 13.84 7.05
N PHE A 64 10.18 12.64 6.64
CA PHE A 64 10.83 11.93 5.53
C PHE A 64 10.51 12.59 4.19
N ARG A 65 11.46 12.45 3.25
CA ARG A 65 11.16 12.51 1.82
C ARG A 65 10.72 11.11 1.41
N VAL A 66 9.65 11.02 0.65
CA VAL A 66 9.15 9.70 0.20
C VAL A 66 9.19 9.64 -1.33
N LYS A 67 9.84 8.62 -1.85
CA LYS A 67 9.86 8.28 -3.27
C LYS A 67 8.85 7.17 -3.54
N ILE A 68 7.93 7.40 -4.46
CA ILE A 68 7.06 6.35 -5.00
C ILE A 68 7.68 5.89 -6.31
N LEU A 69 8.26 4.69 -6.29
CA LEU A 69 8.72 4.03 -7.51
C LEU A 69 7.51 3.44 -8.22
N LEU A 70 7.17 4.01 -9.37
CA LEU A 70 6.23 3.40 -10.30
C LEU A 70 7.00 2.42 -11.18
N ALA A 71 7.03 1.17 -10.74
CA ALA A 71 7.90 0.11 -11.23
C ALA A 71 7.32 -0.49 -12.53
N ASP A 72 7.42 0.26 -13.64
CA ASP A 72 6.89 -0.09 -14.95
C ASP A 72 7.55 -1.36 -15.53
N LEU A 73 8.87 -1.50 -15.41
CA LEU A 73 9.57 -2.71 -15.85
C LEU A 73 9.18 -3.93 -15.00
N HIS A 74 8.98 -3.77 -13.69
CA HIS A 74 8.46 -4.85 -12.85
C HIS A 74 7.05 -5.26 -13.27
N ALA A 75 6.21 -4.29 -13.65
CA ALA A 75 4.89 -4.60 -14.19
C ALA A 75 4.97 -5.42 -15.48
N ALA A 76 5.90 -5.09 -16.38
CA ALA A 76 6.15 -5.86 -17.60
C ALA A 76 6.65 -7.27 -17.29
N LEU A 77 7.58 -7.40 -16.33
CA LEU A 77 8.07 -8.70 -15.86
C LEU A 77 6.95 -9.57 -15.25
N ASP A 78 5.91 -8.95 -14.69
CA ASP A 78 4.67 -9.60 -14.18
C ASP A 78 3.53 -9.61 -15.23
N ASN A 79 3.87 -9.71 -16.51
CA ASN A 79 2.96 -9.88 -17.64
C ASN A 79 2.04 -8.67 -17.96
N THR A 80 2.35 -7.46 -17.52
CA THR A 80 1.67 -6.27 -18.04
C THR A 80 2.13 -6.00 -19.48
N PRO A 81 1.21 -5.75 -20.44
CA PRO A 81 1.58 -5.42 -21.81
C PRO A 81 2.47 -4.17 -21.88
N TRP A 82 3.51 -4.22 -22.71
CA TRP A 82 4.51 -3.14 -22.83
C TRP A 82 3.90 -1.82 -23.30
N GLU A 83 2.94 -1.88 -24.21
CA GLU A 83 2.28 -0.73 -24.85
C GLU A 83 1.43 0.12 -23.89
N VAL A 84 1.04 -0.41 -22.74
CA VAL A 84 0.23 0.31 -21.75
C VAL A 84 1.05 0.90 -20.59
N LEU A 85 2.34 0.56 -20.46
CA LEU A 85 3.16 0.94 -19.30
C LEU A 85 3.21 2.45 -19.07
N ASP A 86 3.44 3.24 -20.13
CA ASP A 86 3.46 4.70 -20.04
C ASP A 86 2.12 5.30 -19.63
N TRP A 87 1.00 4.73 -20.09
CA TRP A 87 -0.32 5.19 -19.72
C TRP A 87 -0.62 4.85 -18.27
N ARG A 88 -0.20 3.68 -17.80
CA ARG A 88 -0.32 3.28 -16.39
C ARG A 88 0.54 4.17 -15.50
N TYR A 89 1.77 4.48 -15.90
CA TYR A 89 2.61 5.45 -15.20
C TYR A 89 1.90 6.81 -15.06
N LYS A 90 1.40 7.37 -16.15
CA LYS A 90 0.67 8.65 -16.16
C LYS A 90 -0.60 8.62 -15.30
N PHE A 91 -1.30 7.50 -15.30
CA PHE A 91 -2.50 7.32 -14.49
C PHE A 91 -2.16 7.27 -13.00
N TYR A 92 -1.22 6.43 -12.60
CA TYR A 92 -0.80 6.28 -11.21
C TYR A 92 -0.17 7.55 -10.65
N SER A 93 0.73 8.20 -11.38
CA SER A 93 1.40 9.43 -10.94
C SER A 93 0.43 10.59 -10.71
N LYS A 94 -0.74 10.57 -11.36
CA LYS A 94 -1.81 11.54 -11.13
C LYS A 94 -2.75 11.14 -10.00
N LEU A 95 -3.08 9.86 -9.86
CA LEU A 95 -4.06 9.36 -8.90
C LEU A 95 -3.50 9.26 -7.47
N ILE A 96 -2.28 8.73 -7.31
CA ILE A 96 -1.69 8.47 -5.99
C ILE A 96 -1.53 9.74 -5.14
N PRO A 97 -1.05 10.89 -5.65
CA PRO A 97 -0.97 12.12 -4.85
C PRO A 97 -2.31 12.57 -4.31
N LEU A 98 -3.38 12.43 -5.10
CA LEU A 98 -4.75 12.77 -4.68
C LEU A 98 -5.22 11.84 -3.56
N MET A 99 -4.93 10.55 -3.67
CA MET A 99 -5.23 9.55 -2.63
C MET A 99 -4.50 9.88 -1.31
N ILE A 100 -3.21 10.21 -1.37
CA ILE A 100 -2.41 10.54 -0.18
C ILE A 100 -2.89 11.86 0.44
N SER A 101 -3.21 12.86 -0.38
CA SER A 101 -3.76 14.15 0.07
C SER A 101 -5.12 13.99 0.75
N ALA A 102 -5.97 13.06 0.29
CA ALA A 102 -7.26 12.76 0.91
C ALA A 102 -7.14 12.27 2.36
N MET A 103 -5.96 11.78 2.76
CA MET A 103 -5.64 11.39 4.15
C MET A 103 -4.97 12.52 4.95
N GLY A 104 -5.04 13.76 4.47
CA GLY A 104 -4.55 14.94 5.18
C GLY A 104 -3.02 15.09 5.19
N ALA A 105 -2.29 14.51 4.24
CA ALA A 105 -0.86 14.67 4.12
C ALA A 105 -0.47 15.82 3.17
N ASP A 106 0.58 16.56 3.54
CA ASP A 106 1.27 17.48 2.63
C ASP A 106 2.19 16.66 1.71
N THR A 107 1.91 16.67 0.43
CA THR A 107 2.64 15.89 -0.58
C THR A 107 3.87 16.59 -1.17
N LYS A 108 4.27 17.76 -0.66
CA LYS A 108 5.44 18.51 -1.18
C LYS A 108 6.76 17.73 -1.18
N LYS A 109 6.90 16.79 -0.25
CA LYS A 109 8.09 15.92 -0.14
C LYS A 109 7.87 14.53 -0.74
N LEU A 110 6.81 14.36 -1.54
CA LEU A 110 6.52 13.15 -2.29
C LEU A 110 7.11 13.29 -3.70
N GLU A 111 7.92 12.31 -4.10
CA GLU A 111 8.56 12.25 -5.42
C GLU A 111 8.09 10.98 -6.14
N PHE A 112 7.79 11.09 -7.43
CA PHE A 112 7.48 9.94 -8.28
C PHE A 112 8.66 9.65 -9.17
N VAL A 113 9.10 8.38 -9.16
CA VAL A 113 10.20 7.90 -9.98
C VAL A 113 9.66 6.80 -10.90
N LYS A 114 9.98 6.88 -12.19
CA LYS A 114 9.67 5.81 -13.14
C LYS A 114 10.81 4.80 -13.14
N GLY A 115 10.50 3.52 -13.07
CA GLY A 115 11.52 2.47 -13.01
C GLY A 115 12.45 2.49 -14.23
N SER A 116 11.90 2.57 -15.44
CA SER A 116 12.68 2.59 -16.68
C SER A 116 13.62 3.80 -16.83
N ASP A 117 13.46 4.87 -16.03
CA ASP A 117 14.34 6.04 -16.11
C ASP A 117 15.75 5.75 -15.56
N PHE A 118 15.91 4.73 -14.69
CA PHE A 118 17.21 4.38 -14.11
C PHE A 118 17.56 2.88 -14.21
N GLN A 119 16.56 1.99 -14.25
CA GLN A 119 16.77 0.55 -14.25
C GLN A 119 17.38 0.02 -15.58
N LEU A 120 17.39 0.84 -16.62
CA LEU A 120 18.03 0.52 -17.92
C LEU A 120 19.43 1.12 -18.05
N GLU A 121 19.94 1.82 -17.03
CA GLU A 121 21.27 2.35 -17.05
C GLU A 121 22.32 1.22 -17.01
N LYS A 122 23.45 1.43 -17.65
CA LYS A 122 24.52 0.43 -17.77
C LYS A 122 25.00 -0.10 -16.43
N GLU A 123 25.15 0.80 -15.48
CA GLU A 123 25.61 0.47 -14.10
C GLU A 123 24.59 -0.40 -13.39
N TYR A 124 23.31 -0.10 -13.51
CA TYR A 124 22.22 -0.90 -12.91
C TYR A 124 22.22 -2.32 -13.49
N ILE A 125 22.30 -2.45 -14.81
CA ILE A 125 22.32 -3.77 -15.48
C ILE A 125 23.57 -4.55 -15.08
N LEU A 126 24.75 -3.89 -14.97
CA LEU A 126 25.97 -4.54 -14.50
C LEU A 126 25.80 -5.07 -13.06
N ASP A 127 25.20 -4.28 -12.18
CA ASP A 127 24.98 -4.68 -10.79
C ASP A 127 23.90 -5.75 -10.67
N LEU A 128 22.92 -5.78 -11.55
CA LEU A 128 21.96 -6.86 -11.64
C LEU A 128 22.67 -8.18 -11.98
N PHE A 129 23.64 -8.18 -12.88
CA PHE A 129 24.45 -9.37 -13.18
C PHE A 129 25.34 -9.76 -11.99
N LYS A 130 26.02 -8.78 -11.32
CA LYS A 130 26.78 -9.08 -10.11
C LYS A 130 25.90 -9.68 -9.01
N LEU A 131 24.72 -9.10 -8.76
CA LEU A 131 23.79 -9.61 -7.76
C LEU A 131 23.31 -11.04 -8.14
N SER A 132 23.00 -11.27 -9.41
CA SER A 132 22.58 -12.59 -9.89
C SER A 132 23.66 -13.67 -9.72
N SER A 133 24.95 -13.29 -9.71
CA SER A 133 26.06 -14.23 -9.51
C SER A 133 26.29 -14.63 -8.04
N VAL A 134 25.72 -13.90 -7.08
CA VAL A 134 25.86 -14.20 -5.64
C VAL A 134 24.56 -14.66 -4.98
N VAL A 135 23.43 -14.59 -5.67
CA VAL A 135 22.13 -15.03 -5.16
C VAL A 135 21.86 -16.48 -5.56
N PRO A 136 21.75 -17.43 -4.60
CA PRO A 136 21.34 -18.79 -4.91
C PRO A 136 19.93 -18.84 -5.50
N PHE A 137 19.70 -19.72 -6.46
CA PHE A 137 18.39 -19.86 -7.13
C PHE A 137 17.24 -20.06 -6.13
N ASN A 138 17.43 -20.91 -5.12
CA ASN A 138 16.40 -21.18 -4.12
C ASN A 138 16.04 -19.94 -3.28
N ASP A 139 16.98 -19.05 -3.01
CA ASP A 139 16.73 -17.80 -2.28
C ASP A 139 15.92 -16.85 -3.16
N CYS A 140 16.29 -16.74 -4.44
CA CYS A 140 15.52 -15.96 -5.42
C CYS A 140 14.10 -16.51 -5.59
N HIS A 141 13.94 -17.83 -5.71
CA HIS A 141 12.63 -18.49 -5.81
C HIS A 141 11.75 -18.19 -4.58
N ARG A 142 12.29 -18.32 -3.37
CA ARG A 142 11.58 -17.98 -2.13
C ARG A 142 11.17 -16.52 -2.08
N ALA A 143 12.05 -15.61 -2.50
CA ALA A 143 11.76 -14.18 -2.55
C ALA A 143 10.64 -13.85 -3.55
N ALA A 144 10.64 -14.48 -4.72
CA ALA A 144 9.64 -14.27 -5.77
C ALA A 144 8.25 -14.84 -5.40
N SER A 145 8.20 -15.96 -4.67
CA SER A 145 6.99 -16.81 -4.52
C SER A 145 5.76 -16.11 -3.92
N GLU A 146 5.93 -15.03 -3.15
CA GLU A 146 4.81 -14.30 -2.54
C GLU A 146 4.37 -13.09 -3.36
N VAL A 147 5.22 -12.61 -4.25
CA VAL A 147 5.02 -11.37 -5.01
C VAL A 147 4.66 -11.64 -6.46
N VAL A 148 5.34 -12.62 -7.08
CA VAL A 148 5.17 -12.96 -8.49
C VAL A 148 4.32 -14.22 -8.63
N LYS A 149 3.38 -14.22 -9.58
CA LYS A 149 2.58 -15.41 -9.92
C LYS A 149 3.42 -16.39 -10.76
N LEU A 150 4.21 -17.22 -10.09
CA LEU A 150 5.13 -18.15 -10.76
C LEU A 150 4.40 -19.26 -11.55
N GLY A 151 3.23 -19.73 -11.09
CA GLY A 151 2.48 -20.82 -11.76
C GLY A 151 3.26 -22.15 -11.85
N ASN A 152 2.78 -23.07 -12.68
CA ASN A 152 3.41 -24.37 -12.88
C ASN A 152 4.63 -24.33 -13.80
N THR A 153 4.75 -23.31 -14.65
CA THR A 153 5.87 -23.07 -15.57
C THR A 153 6.40 -21.65 -15.36
N PRO A 154 7.23 -21.43 -14.33
CA PRO A 154 7.73 -20.10 -13.99
C PRO A 154 8.56 -19.49 -15.12
N LYS A 155 8.29 -18.24 -15.48
CA LYS A 155 9.11 -17.50 -16.44
C LYS A 155 10.36 -16.95 -15.75
N LEU A 156 11.44 -16.80 -16.50
CA LEU A 156 12.69 -16.19 -16.01
C LEU A 156 12.47 -14.77 -15.45
N SER A 157 11.53 -14.01 -16.04
CA SER A 157 11.15 -12.67 -15.57
C SER A 157 10.75 -12.63 -14.09
N GLY A 158 10.08 -13.68 -13.59
CA GLY A 158 9.71 -13.78 -12.19
C GLY A 158 10.89 -13.91 -11.22
N TYR A 159 12.07 -14.34 -11.71
CA TYR A 159 13.29 -14.41 -10.92
C TYR A 159 14.17 -13.17 -11.06
N ILE A 160 14.02 -12.42 -12.13
CA ILE A 160 14.67 -11.11 -12.31
C ILE A 160 14.00 -10.07 -11.38
N TYR A 161 12.69 -10.15 -11.21
CA TYR A 161 11.88 -9.21 -10.40
C TYR A 161 12.46 -8.96 -9.00
N PRO A 162 12.69 -9.96 -8.12
CA PRO A 162 13.20 -9.72 -6.77
C PRO A 162 14.62 -9.17 -6.73
N LEU A 163 15.45 -9.46 -7.73
CA LEU A 163 16.80 -8.93 -7.83
C LEU A 163 16.78 -7.44 -8.17
N MET A 164 15.91 -7.04 -9.10
CA MET A 164 15.72 -5.64 -9.45
C MET A 164 15.16 -4.86 -8.25
N GLN A 165 14.15 -5.37 -7.56
CA GLN A 165 13.59 -4.71 -6.39
C GLN A 165 14.63 -4.55 -5.26
N ALA A 166 15.52 -5.52 -5.07
CA ALA A 166 16.62 -5.39 -4.12
C ALA A 166 17.59 -4.26 -4.51
N LEU A 167 17.92 -4.12 -5.80
CA LEU A 167 18.82 -3.06 -6.30
C LEU A 167 18.19 -1.67 -6.25
N ASP A 168 16.86 -1.56 -6.38
CA ASP A 168 16.17 -0.28 -6.41
C ASP A 168 16.48 0.59 -5.18
N GLU A 169 16.67 -0.01 -4.01
CA GLU A 169 17.00 0.75 -2.78
C GLU A 169 18.36 1.46 -2.86
N GLU A 170 19.33 0.91 -3.59
CA GLU A 170 20.63 1.54 -3.81
C GLU A 170 20.50 2.67 -4.82
N TYR A 171 19.91 2.40 -5.98
CA TYR A 171 19.81 3.36 -7.08
C TYR A 171 18.86 4.54 -6.77
N LEU A 172 17.86 4.30 -5.94
CA LEU A 172 16.99 5.35 -5.40
C LEU A 172 17.65 6.14 -4.25
N LYS A 173 18.85 5.71 -3.77
CA LYS A 173 19.63 6.37 -2.69
C LYS A 173 18.80 6.58 -1.43
N VAL A 174 18.11 5.54 -0.98
CA VAL A 174 17.23 5.63 0.18
C VAL A 174 17.89 5.11 1.46
N ASP A 175 17.32 5.48 2.60
CA ASP A 175 17.68 4.99 3.92
C ASP A 175 16.79 3.85 4.37
N MET A 176 15.54 3.82 3.86
CA MET A 176 14.51 2.89 4.25
C MET A 176 13.64 2.49 3.07
N GLN A 177 13.17 1.24 3.07
CA GLN A 177 12.17 0.72 2.14
C GLN A 177 10.86 0.44 2.88
N LEU A 178 9.72 0.77 2.27
CA LEU A 178 8.37 0.45 2.73
C LEU A 178 7.73 -0.56 1.79
N GLY A 179 7.09 -1.57 2.35
CA GLY A 179 6.26 -2.51 1.59
C GLY A 179 5.20 -3.19 2.45
N GLY A 180 4.41 -4.07 1.86
CA GLY A 180 3.53 -4.98 2.58
C GLY A 180 4.31 -6.16 3.17
N THR A 181 3.68 -6.92 4.06
CA THR A 181 4.28 -8.14 4.64
C THR A 181 4.62 -9.20 3.59
N ASP A 182 3.96 -9.17 2.43
CA ASP A 182 4.27 -10.02 1.27
C ASP A 182 5.64 -9.73 0.64
N GLN A 183 6.19 -8.54 0.86
CA GLN A 183 7.52 -8.13 0.37
C GLN A 183 8.67 -8.61 1.26
N ARG A 184 8.37 -9.14 2.46
CA ARG A 184 9.36 -9.49 3.50
C ARG A 184 10.53 -10.32 2.98
N LYS A 185 10.26 -11.30 2.14
CA LYS A 185 11.32 -12.19 1.63
C LYS A 185 12.27 -11.48 0.68
N ILE A 186 11.79 -10.53 -0.11
CA ILE A 186 12.63 -9.69 -0.98
C ILE A 186 13.47 -8.72 -0.11
N PHE A 187 12.91 -8.15 0.95
CA PHE A 187 13.64 -7.29 1.88
C PHE A 187 14.78 -8.02 2.58
N VAL A 188 14.52 -9.25 3.03
CA VAL A 188 15.58 -10.10 3.61
C VAL A 188 16.64 -10.44 2.56
N LEU A 189 16.24 -10.77 1.32
CA LEU A 189 17.18 -11.02 0.22
C LEU A 189 18.10 -9.80 -0.01
N ALA A 190 17.55 -8.60 -0.08
CA ALA A 190 18.31 -7.35 -0.24
C ALA A 190 19.34 -7.18 0.90
N ARG A 191 18.90 -7.32 2.15
CA ARG A 191 19.77 -7.17 3.33
C ARG A 191 20.90 -8.20 3.39
N GLU A 192 20.69 -9.42 2.90
CA GLU A 192 21.69 -10.48 2.94
C GLU A 192 22.65 -10.43 1.75
N ARG A 193 22.20 -9.99 0.58
CA ARG A 193 22.93 -10.13 -0.68
C ARG A 193 23.57 -8.84 -1.18
N LEU A 194 22.96 -7.67 -0.97
CA LEU A 194 23.57 -6.40 -1.38
C LEU A 194 24.95 -6.14 -0.76
N PRO A 195 25.23 -6.49 0.51
CA PRO A 195 26.59 -6.35 1.05
C PRO A 195 27.64 -7.18 0.33
N GLN A 196 27.26 -8.28 -0.33
CA GLN A 196 28.19 -9.13 -1.08
C GLN A 196 28.69 -8.48 -2.38
N ILE A 197 27.98 -7.45 -2.85
CA ILE A 197 28.38 -6.65 -4.02
C ILE A 197 28.76 -5.21 -3.64
N GLY A 198 29.02 -4.95 -2.33
CA GLY A 198 29.57 -3.69 -1.83
C GLY A 198 28.54 -2.64 -1.37
N TYR A 199 27.25 -2.99 -1.33
CA TYR A 199 26.19 -2.07 -0.91
C TYR A 199 25.81 -2.27 0.56
N LYS A 200 25.28 -1.22 1.20
CA LYS A 200 24.89 -1.26 2.61
C LYS A 200 23.46 -1.81 2.78
N LYS A 201 23.20 -2.36 3.96
CA LYS A 201 21.84 -2.73 4.39
C LYS A 201 20.99 -1.48 4.60
N ARG A 202 19.68 -1.57 4.32
CA ARG A 202 18.68 -0.54 4.61
C ARG A 202 17.74 -0.99 5.73
N ILE A 203 16.89 -0.06 6.15
CA ILE A 203 15.80 -0.32 7.10
C ILE A 203 14.59 -0.75 6.29
N GLU A 204 13.95 -1.86 6.72
CA GLU A 204 12.77 -2.40 6.05
C GLU A 204 11.55 -2.23 6.93
N LEU A 205 10.55 -1.53 6.43
CA LEU A 205 9.29 -1.23 7.13
C LEU A 205 8.15 -1.98 6.45
N MET A 206 7.42 -2.81 7.21
CA MET A 206 6.34 -3.63 6.68
C MET A 206 4.99 -3.19 7.22
N SER A 207 4.12 -2.75 6.33
CA SER A 207 2.71 -2.46 6.63
C SER A 207 1.85 -3.72 6.52
N PRO A 208 0.71 -3.79 7.25
CA PRO A 208 -0.21 -4.91 7.15
C PRO A 208 -0.82 -5.02 5.75
N LEU A 209 -1.21 -6.24 5.39
CA LEU A 209 -2.12 -6.49 4.29
C LEU A 209 -3.53 -6.61 4.85
N ILE A 210 -4.48 -5.94 4.23
CA ILE A 210 -5.90 -6.09 4.61
C ILE A 210 -6.59 -7.09 3.69
N PRO A 211 -7.51 -7.91 4.23
CA PRO A 211 -8.33 -8.80 3.41
C PRO A 211 -9.16 -8.03 2.38
N GLY A 212 -9.54 -8.71 1.29
CA GLY A 212 -10.51 -8.19 0.33
C GLY A 212 -11.90 -8.03 0.95
N LEU A 213 -12.78 -7.37 0.21
CA LEU A 213 -14.21 -7.30 0.59
C LEU A 213 -14.88 -8.67 0.51
N ILE A 214 -14.43 -9.51 -0.43
CA ILE A 214 -14.84 -10.89 -0.64
C ILE A 214 -13.57 -11.73 -0.72
N GLY A 215 -13.47 -12.81 0.06
CA GLY A 215 -12.32 -13.68 0.13
C GLY A 215 -11.13 -13.10 0.92
N GLU A 216 -10.02 -13.83 0.91
CA GLU A 216 -8.88 -13.58 1.80
C GLU A 216 -7.99 -12.40 1.39
N LYS A 217 -7.94 -12.04 0.09
CA LYS A 217 -7.05 -10.97 -0.42
C LYS A 217 -7.81 -10.04 -1.37
N MET A 218 -7.64 -8.73 -1.19
CA MET A 218 -8.08 -7.74 -2.17
C MET A 218 -7.17 -7.82 -3.39
N SER A 219 -7.73 -8.27 -4.52
CA SER A 219 -6.98 -8.51 -5.75
C SER A 219 -7.35 -7.52 -6.84
N ALA A 220 -6.35 -6.94 -7.49
CA ALA A 220 -6.54 -6.07 -8.64
C ALA A 220 -7.18 -6.80 -9.84
N SER A 221 -7.08 -8.13 -9.92
CA SER A 221 -7.60 -8.96 -11.01
C SER A 221 -9.04 -9.45 -10.80
N VAL A 222 -9.61 -9.34 -9.56
CA VAL A 222 -10.99 -9.77 -9.27
C VAL A 222 -11.86 -8.56 -9.01
N GLU A 223 -12.72 -8.21 -9.96
CA GLU A 223 -13.49 -6.95 -9.95
C GLU A 223 -14.39 -6.79 -8.73
N ASN A 224 -15.09 -7.83 -8.31
CA ASN A 224 -16.00 -7.79 -7.16
C ASN A 224 -15.30 -7.80 -5.79
N SER A 225 -14.00 -8.09 -5.72
CA SER A 225 -13.24 -8.14 -4.46
C SER A 225 -12.70 -6.77 -4.03
N LYS A 226 -12.83 -5.74 -4.87
CA LYS A 226 -12.20 -4.43 -4.69
C LYS A 226 -13.15 -3.26 -4.96
N ILE A 227 -12.92 -2.16 -4.24
CA ILE A 227 -13.50 -0.85 -4.56
C ILE A 227 -12.40 -0.06 -5.27
N SER A 228 -12.66 0.38 -6.51
CA SER A 228 -11.75 1.25 -7.26
C SER A 228 -11.68 2.62 -6.60
N LEU A 229 -10.51 3.27 -6.69
CA LEU A 229 -10.38 4.68 -6.27
C LEU A 229 -11.20 5.65 -7.16
N LEU A 230 -11.75 5.16 -8.28
CA LEU A 230 -12.65 5.91 -9.17
C LEU A 230 -14.12 5.49 -9.04
N ASP A 231 -14.48 4.62 -8.10
CA ASP A 231 -15.88 4.27 -7.86
C ASP A 231 -16.67 5.51 -7.37
N ASP A 232 -17.90 5.66 -7.84
CA ASP A 232 -18.82 6.66 -7.29
C ASP A 232 -19.50 6.15 -6.01
N VAL A 233 -20.23 7.03 -5.32
CA VAL A 233 -20.92 6.70 -4.07
C VAL A 233 -21.84 5.49 -4.22
N LYS A 234 -22.53 5.34 -5.36
CA LYS A 234 -23.42 4.20 -5.63
C LYS A 234 -22.63 2.91 -5.80
N GLY A 235 -21.53 2.97 -6.56
CA GLY A 235 -20.61 1.83 -6.76
C GLY A 235 -19.97 1.37 -5.46
N VAL A 236 -19.45 2.31 -4.66
CA VAL A 236 -18.90 2.03 -3.31
C VAL A 236 -19.96 1.33 -2.45
N LYS A 237 -21.17 1.91 -2.32
CA LYS A 237 -22.23 1.34 -1.51
C LYS A 237 -22.64 -0.06 -1.97
N LYS A 238 -22.76 -0.29 -3.28
CA LYS A 238 -23.08 -1.60 -3.85
C LYS A 238 -22.01 -2.64 -3.48
N LYS A 239 -20.73 -2.31 -3.69
CA LYS A 239 -19.61 -3.23 -3.43
C LYS A 239 -19.43 -3.50 -1.93
N VAL A 240 -19.52 -2.48 -1.07
CA VAL A 240 -19.46 -2.67 0.39
C VAL A 240 -20.62 -3.54 0.89
N ASN A 241 -21.82 -3.34 0.36
CA ASN A 241 -22.98 -4.14 0.77
C ASN A 241 -22.87 -5.61 0.35
N SER A 242 -22.16 -5.91 -0.75
CA SER A 242 -21.91 -7.29 -1.19
C SER A 242 -20.73 -7.95 -0.48
N ALA A 243 -19.98 -7.22 0.36
CA ALA A 243 -18.84 -7.77 1.09
C ALA A 243 -19.26 -8.86 2.09
N ASP A 244 -18.34 -9.78 2.37
CA ASP A 244 -18.54 -10.81 3.39
C ASP A 244 -18.51 -10.19 4.79
N PHE A 245 -19.56 -10.43 5.57
CA PHE A 245 -19.61 -10.03 6.97
C PHE A 245 -20.61 -10.89 7.74
N VAL A 246 -20.12 -11.87 8.46
CA VAL A 246 -20.91 -12.74 9.32
C VAL A 246 -21.18 -12.04 10.65
N GLU A 247 -22.42 -12.04 11.13
CA GLU A 247 -22.82 -11.44 12.39
C GLU A 247 -22.01 -12.01 13.57
N GLY A 248 -21.48 -11.15 14.41
CA GLY A 248 -20.64 -11.52 15.54
C GLY A 248 -19.17 -11.85 15.20
N ASN A 249 -18.81 -11.88 13.90
CA ASN A 249 -17.44 -12.14 13.47
C ASN A 249 -16.75 -10.87 12.95
N PRO A 250 -15.79 -10.30 13.69
CA PRO A 250 -15.05 -9.11 13.24
C PRO A 250 -13.92 -9.43 12.24
N LYS A 251 -13.61 -10.70 11.96
CA LYS A 251 -12.55 -11.09 11.03
C LYS A 251 -13.03 -11.03 9.58
N ASN A 252 -13.02 -9.84 9.00
CA ASN A 252 -13.41 -9.60 7.60
C ASN A 252 -12.76 -8.30 7.07
N GLY A 253 -12.81 -8.07 5.75
CA GLY A 253 -12.19 -6.91 5.11
C GLY A 253 -12.78 -5.56 5.54
N ILE A 254 -14.08 -5.51 5.87
CA ILE A 254 -14.74 -4.28 6.36
C ILE A 254 -14.15 -3.84 7.71
N MET A 255 -14.05 -4.76 8.64
CA MET A 255 -13.50 -4.48 9.97
C MET A 255 -12.00 -4.17 9.90
N ALA A 256 -11.25 -4.88 9.05
CA ALA A 256 -9.83 -4.58 8.83
C ALA A 256 -9.61 -3.18 8.22
N PHE A 257 -10.48 -2.73 7.30
CA PHE A 257 -10.44 -1.37 6.76
C PHE A 257 -10.74 -0.32 7.83
N LEU A 258 -11.73 -0.57 8.69
CA LEU A 258 -12.03 0.31 9.83
C LEU A 258 -10.83 0.43 10.77
N GLU A 259 -10.24 -0.69 11.17
CA GLU A 259 -9.09 -0.73 12.07
C GLU A 259 -7.89 0.04 11.54
N ASN A 260 -7.47 -0.31 10.32
CA ASN A 260 -6.19 0.14 9.79
C ASN A 260 -6.26 1.53 9.11
N ILE A 261 -7.45 2.01 8.75
CA ILE A 261 -7.60 3.28 8.03
C ILE A 261 -8.51 4.25 8.80
N ILE A 262 -9.80 3.89 8.96
CA ILE A 262 -10.80 4.85 9.42
C ILE A 262 -10.56 5.28 10.87
N PHE A 263 -10.32 4.34 11.79
CA PHE A 263 -10.06 4.70 13.19
C PHE A 263 -8.74 5.44 13.38
N VAL A 264 -7.76 5.20 12.52
CA VAL A 264 -6.51 5.98 12.54
C VAL A 264 -6.77 7.44 12.14
N LEU A 265 -7.50 7.66 11.05
CA LEU A 265 -7.85 9.00 10.58
C LEU A 265 -8.76 9.74 11.57
N LYS A 266 -9.78 9.05 12.13
CA LYS A 266 -10.65 9.60 13.16
C LYS A 266 -9.88 9.95 14.45
N GLY A 267 -8.92 9.11 14.84
CA GLY A 267 -8.02 9.39 15.96
C GLY A 267 -7.18 10.64 15.75
N ASP A 268 -6.62 10.81 14.55
CA ASP A 268 -5.83 12.01 14.17
C ASP A 268 -6.68 13.29 14.21
N SER A 269 -7.94 13.22 13.77
CA SER A 269 -8.89 14.37 13.79
C SER A 269 -9.65 14.52 15.12
N LYS A 270 -9.46 13.59 16.07
CA LYS A 270 -10.21 13.50 17.34
C LYS A 270 -11.73 13.33 17.16
N GLU A 271 -12.12 12.73 16.05
CA GLU A 271 -13.50 12.42 15.73
C GLU A 271 -13.87 11.01 16.16
N LYS A 272 -15.18 10.73 16.22
CA LYS A 272 -15.74 9.40 16.47
C LYS A 272 -16.27 8.81 15.16
N LEU A 273 -16.27 7.48 15.06
CA LEU A 273 -17.06 6.80 14.06
C LEU A 273 -18.52 6.73 14.52
N ILE A 274 -19.43 7.19 13.66
CA ILE A 274 -20.87 7.14 13.91
C ILE A 274 -21.46 6.01 13.06
N ILE A 275 -22.05 5.02 13.71
CA ILE A 275 -22.87 3.99 13.07
C ILE A 275 -24.31 4.46 13.10
N GLU A 276 -24.81 4.92 11.94
CA GLU A 276 -26.17 5.44 11.79
C GLU A 276 -27.18 4.28 11.78
N ARG A 277 -28.20 4.37 12.64
CA ARG A 277 -29.30 3.39 12.74
C ARG A 277 -30.63 4.10 12.96
N PRO A 278 -31.73 3.53 12.43
CA PRO A 278 -33.09 4.01 12.77
C PRO A 278 -33.36 3.92 14.28
N ASP A 279 -34.15 4.85 14.80
CA ASP A 279 -34.52 4.93 16.23
C ASP A 279 -35.17 3.64 16.74
N LYS A 280 -35.96 2.96 15.90
CA LYS A 280 -36.57 1.66 16.23
C LYS A 280 -35.55 0.56 16.57
N PHE A 281 -34.28 0.74 16.20
CA PHE A 281 -33.17 -0.15 16.54
C PHE A 281 -32.22 0.47 17.61
N GLY A 282 -32.68 1.50 18.31
CA GLY A 282 -31.93 2.15 19.40
C GLY A 282 -31.09 3.35 18.98
N GLY A 283 -31.27 3.88 17.75
CA GLY A 283 -30.59 5.07 17.26
C GLY A 283 -29.10 4.88 16.99
N ASN A 284 -28.40 5.99 16.76
CA ASN A 284 -26.99 5.99 16.38
C ASN A 284 -26.07 5.46 17.50
N LEU A 285 -24.98 4.77 17.10
CA LEU A 285 -23.91 4.37 18.01
C LEU A 285 -22.62 5.12 17.66
N GLU A 286 -21.86 5.51 18.69
CA GLU A 286 -20.62 6.22 18.54
C GLU A 286 -19.44 5.41 19.09
N PHE A 287 -18.37 5.30 18.30
CA PHE A 287 -17.15 4.58 18.67
C PHE A 287 -15.93 5.49 18.56
N ARG A 288 -15.12 5.57 19.61
CA ARG A 288 -13.86 6.34 19.62
C ARG A 288 -12.66 5.55 19.13
N ASP A 289 -12.73 4.24 19.26
CA ASP A 289 -11.65 3.31 18.91
C ASP A 289 -12.19 2.01 18.34
N TYR A 290 -11.30 1.28 17.66
CA TYR A 290 -11.63 0.01 17.02
C TYR A 290 -12.03 -1.07 18.04
N VAL A 291 -11.36 -1.11 19.21
CA VAL A 291 -11.58 -2.16 20.21
C VAL A 291 -13.03 -2.13 20.72
N SER A 292 -13.57 -0.93 20.95
CA SER A 292 -14.96 -0.76 21.38
C SER A 292 -15.98 -1.21 20.32
N LEU A 293 -15.71 -0.92 19.03
CA LEU A 293 -16.54 -1.40 17.93
C LEU A 293 -16.43 -2.92 17.76
N GLU A 294 -15.21 -3.46 17.79
CA GLU A 294 -14.96 -4.89 17.68
C GLU A 294 -15.72 -5.68 18.76
N LYS A 295 -15.68 -5.19 20.01
CA LYS A 295 -16.45 -5.76 21.13
C LYS A 295 -17.94 -5.72 20.85
N ALA A 296 -18.48 -4.59 20.39
CA ALA A 296 -19.91 -4.45 20.08
C ALA A 296 -20.34 -5.39 18.94
N VAL A 297 -19.49 -5.61 17.93
CA VAL A 297 -19.72 -6.59 16.85
C VAL A 297 -19.74 -8.02 17.42
N LYS A 298 -18.74 -8.41 18.24
CA LYS A 298 -18.67 -9.74 18.88
C LYS A 298 -19.91 -10.03 19.77
N GLU A 299 -20.38 -8.99 20.46
CA GLU A 299 -21.58 -9.06 21.30
C GLU A 299 -22.91 -8.94 20.52
N LYS A 300 -22.84 -8.85 19.19
CA LYS A 300 -24.02 -8.67 18.29
C LYS A 300 -24.84 -7.42 18.57
N LYS A 301 -24.26 -6.40 19.20
CA LYS A 301 -24.90 -5.12 19.48
C LYS A 301 -25.03 -4.21 18.25
N VAL A 302 -24.26 -4.52 17.20
CA VAL A 302 -24.24 -3.78 15.93
C VAL A 302 -24.49 -4.75 14.79
N HIS A 303 -25.49 -4.45 13.97
CA HIS A 303 -25.81 -5.28 12.82
C HIS A 303 -24.79 -5.08 11.69
N PRO A 304 -24.35 -6.12 10.95
CA PRO A 304 -23.39 -6.01 9.86
C PRO A 304 -23.74 -4.96 8.80
N LEU A 305 -25.01 -4.82 8.45
CA LEU A 305 -25.47 -3.83 7.46
C LEU A 305 -25.22 -2.39 7.92
N ASP A 306 -25.40 -2.10 9.21
CA ASP A 306 -25.19 -0.75 9.75
C ASP A 306 -23.70 -0.39 9.70
N VAL A 307 -22.81 -1.36 10.03
CA VAL A 307 -21.34 -1.19 9.89
C VAL A 307 -21.00 -0.97 8.42
N LYS A 308 -21.51 -1.78 7.49
CA LYS A 308 -21.29 -1.65 6.05
C LYS A 308 -21.72 -0.27 5.53
N ASN A 309 -22.88 0.21 5.89
CA ASN A 309 -23.36 1.53 5.47
C ASN A 309 -22.44 2.66 5.97
N SER A 310 -21.97 2.56 7.21
CA SER A 310 -21.04 3.55 7.77
C SER A 310 -19.68 3.52 7.07
N VAL A 311 -19.14 2.31 6.79
CA VAL A 311 -17.89 2.17 6.04
C VAL A 311 -18.02 2.70 4.60
N ALA A 312 -19.14 2.42 3.93
CA ALA A 312 -19.39 2.95 2.58
C ALA A 312 -19.40 4.49 2.57
N LYS A 313 -19.97 5.11 3.62
CA LYS A 313 -19.95 6.57 3.81
C LYS A 313 -18.52 7.09 4.01
N GLU A 314 -17.74 6.48 4.90
CA GLU A 314 -16.34 6.90 5.17
C GLU A 314 -15.45 6.71 3.94
N ILE A 315 -15.56 5.59 3.21
CA ILE A 315 -14.84 5.39 1.94
C ILE A 315 -15.23 6.48 0.93
N SER A 316 -16.52 6.76 0.78
CA SER A 316 -17.00 7.79 -0.15
C SER A 316 -16.45 9.18 0.20
N LEU A 317 -16.29 9.49 1.50
CA LEU A 317 -15.64 10.73 1.96
C LEU A 317 -14.17 10.80 1.55
N LEU A 318 -13.42 9.70 1.71
CA LEU A 318 -12.02 9.64 1.25
C LEU A 318 -11.89 9.83 -0.26
N LEU A 319 -12.80 9.22 -1.04
CA LEU A 319 -12.78 9.35 -2.50
C LEU A 319 -13.20 10.74 -3.02
N LYS A 320 -13.86 11.56 -2.20
CA LYS A 320 -14.25 12.93 -2.57
C LYS A 320 -13.06 13.81 -3.01
N GLY A 321 -11.90 13.64 -2.37
CA GLY A 321 -10.65 14.31 -2.76
C GLY A 321 -10.16 13.99 -4.17
N ILE A 322 -10.58 12.83 -4.72
CA ILE A 322 -10.21 12.37 -6.06
C ILE A 322 -11.23 12.85 -7.12
N GLU A 323 -12.47 13.07 -6.70
CA GLU A 323 -13.61 13.35 -7.57
C GLU A 323 -13.43 14.58 -8.48
N SER A 324 -12.79 15.65 -7.98
CA SER A 324 -12.50 16.86 -8.74
C SER A 324 -11.62 16.61 -9.99
N ASN A 325 -10.82 15.53 -9.98
CA ASN A 325 -9.96 15.13 -11.07
C ASN A 325 -10.51 13.97 -11.92
N ARG A 326 -11.71 13.49 -11.60
CA ARG A 326 -12.32 12.28 -12.16
C ARG A 326 -12.28 12.23 -13.69
N LYS A 327 -12.79 13.26 -14.37
CA LYS A 327 -12.84 13.29 -15.86
C LYS A 327 -11.47 13.05 -16.49
N SER A 328 -10.44 13.70 -15.97
CA SER A 328 -9.09 13.56 -16.48
C SER A 328 -8.44 12.19 -16.16
N LEU A 329 -8.81 11.60 -15.01
CA LEU A 329 -8.39 10.26 -14.63
C LEU A 329 -9.07 9.19 -15.49
N GLU A 330 -10.36 9.32 -15.79
CA GLU A 330 -11.10 8.40 -16.68
C GLU A 330 -10.53 8.36 -18.10
N VAL A 331 -10.02 9.49 -18.61
CA VAL A 331 -9.32 9.53 -19.91
C VAL A 331 -8.02 8.71 -19.86
N LEU A 332 -7.25 8.82 -18.77
CA LEU A 332 -6.02 8.05 -18.59
C LEU A 332 -6.33 6.58 -18.33
N GLU A 333 -7.37 6.28 -17.55
CA GLU A 333 -7.83 4.92 -17.25
C GLU A 333 -8.11 4.12 -18.54
N LYS A 334 -8.89 4.70 -19.46
CA LYS A 334 -9.22 4.06 -20.74
C LYS A 334 -7.98 3.70 -21.57
N LYS A 335 -6.91 4.49 -21.47
CA LYS A 335 -5.64 4.23 -22.16
C LYS A 335 -4.75 3.25 -21.40
N ALA A 336 -4.77 3.32 -20.06
CA ALA A 336 -3.99 2.45 -19.18
C ALA A 336 -4.56 1.03 -19.10
N TYR A 337 -5.88 0.89 -19.27
CA TYR A 337 -6.64 -0.37 -19.18
C TYR A 337 -7.60 -0.48 -20.37
N PRO A 338 -7.08 -0.64 -21.60
CA PRO A 338 -7.93 -0.86 -22.78
C PRO A 338 -8.74 -2.14 -22.60
N LYS A 339 -10.02 -2.07 -23.00
CA LYS A 339 -10.95 -3.24 -22.97
C LYS A 339 -10.68 -4.15 -24.14
#